data_51c4c66859c9300ff9706673a59cda3c
#
_entry.id   51c4c66859c9300ff9706673a59cda3c
#
_cell.length_a   1.000
_cell.length_b   1.000
_cell.length_c   1.000
_cell.angle_alpha   90.00
_cell.angle_beta   90.00
_cell.angle_gamma   90.00
#
_symmetry.space_group_name_H-M   'P 1'
#
loop_
_entity.id
_entity.type
_entity.pdbx_description
1 polymer ?
#
loop_
_entity_poly.entity_id
_entity_poly.type
_entity_poly.pdbx_seq_one_letter_code
_entity_poly.pdbx_strand_id
1 'polypeptide(L)'
;MSGVVIRPMTTDDSAAVLAIYQAGLDDGNASFEVTAPTWAVFDAGRLPEHRHVAVDPGGTVLGWVAVSAVSARQVYAGVVEHSVYVDPAAQGRGAGRALLDALIASTETAGIWTIQSGVFPENAASRALHRAAGFREVGVRERVGRHAVQGNRWRDVVLVERRSPHVS
;
A
#
# COMPACT_ATOMS: atom_id res chain seq x y z
N MET A 1 11.00 -6.62 -20.70
CA MET A 1 11.32 -7.30 -19.42
C MET A 1 11.35 -6.24 -18.34
N SER A 2 10.54 -6.39 -17.33
CA SER A 2 10.61 -5.51 -16.18
C SER A 2 11.84 -5.90 -15.36
N GLY A 3 12.87 -5.07 -15.37
CA GLY A 3 14.03 -5.24 -14.50
C GLY A 3 13.73 -4.86 -13.04
N VAL A 4 12.52 -5.15 -12.56
CA VAL A 4 12.11 -4.81 -11.21
C VAL A 4 12.50 -5.94 -10.26
N VAL A 5 13.22 -5.60 -9.20
CA VAL A 5 13.63 -6.52 -8.13
C VAL A 5 12.96 -6.08 -6.83
N ILE A 6 12.39 -7.01 -6.09
CA ILE A 6 11.82 -6.75 -4.77
C ILE A 6 12.80 -7.18 -3.69
N ARG A 7 13.01 -6.31 -2.72
CA ARG A 7 13.80 -6.60 -1.52
C ARG A 7 13.18 -5.96 -0.28
N PRO A 8 13.58 -6.42 0.94
CA PRO A 8 13.16 -5.75 2.16
C PRO A 8 13.54 -4.26 2.16
N MET A 9 12.66 -3.44 2.72
CA MET A 9 12.90 -2.00 2.95
C MET A 9 13.86 -1.83 4.12
N THR A 10 14.80 -0.92 3.98
CA THR A 10 15.73 -0.53 5.03
C THR A 10 15.61 0.97 5.32
N THR A 11 16.26 1.43 6.40
CA THR A 11 16.31 2.86 6.74
C THR A 11 16.99 3.70 5.65
N ASP A 12 17.90 3.11 4.89
CA ASP A 12 18.57 3.80 3.76
C ASP A 12 17.60 4.15 2.64
N ASP A 13 16.44 3.50 2.58
CA ASP A 13 15.39 3.78 1.59
C ASP A 13 14.49 4.96 2.00
N SER A 14 14.64 5.49 3.21
CA SER A 14 13.69 6.43 3.82
C SER A 14 13.40 7.66 2.95
N ALA A 15 14.41 8.28 2.38
CA ALA A 15 14.25 9.47 1.54
C ALA A 15 13.43 9.15 0.28
N ALA A 16 13.74 8.05 -0.41
CA ALA A 16 13.03 7.62 -1.61
C ALA A 16 11.59 7.20 -1.28
N VAL A 17 11.38 6.45 -0.21
CA VAL A 17 10.06 6.02 0.25
C VAL A 17 9.16 7.21 0.52
N LEU A 18 9.64 8.20 1.27
CA LEU A 18 8.86 9.40 1.60
C LEU A 18 8.62 10.29 0.39
N ALA A 19 9.57 10.40 -0.54
CA ALA A 19 9.39 11.15 -1.78
C ALA A 19 8.30 10.52 -2.67
N ILE A 20 8.29 9.19 -2.82
CA ILE A 20 7.26 8.47 -3.56
C ILE A 20 5.90 8.59 -2.87
N TYR A 21 5.88 8.52 -1.54
CA TYR A 21 4.67 8.74 -0.75
C TYR A 21 4.07 10.12 -1.03
N GLN A 22 4.90 11.18 -0.95
CA GLN A 22 4.45 12.54 -1.22
C GLN A 22 3.95 12.72 -2.66
N ALA A 23 4.63 12.14 -3.65
CA ALA A 23 4.19 12.20 -5.05
C ALA A 23 2.80 11.58 -5.24
N GLY A 24 2.51 10.48 -4.54
CA GLY A 24 1.18 9.85 -4.54
C GLY A 24 0.12 10.74 -3.88
N LEU A 25 0.47 11.42 -2.79
CA LEU A 25 -0.45 12.36 -2.12
C LEU A 25 -0.74 13.58 -3.00
N ASP A 26 0.26 14.10 -3.70
CA ASP A 26 0.13 15.25 -4.60
C ASP A 26 -0.83 14.96 -5.78
N ASP A 27 -0.90 13.73 -6.24
CA ASP A 27 -1.87 13.28 -7.25
C ASP A 27 -3.32 13.43 -6.78
N GLY A 28 -3.57 13.34 -5.48
CA GLY A 28 -4.88 13.54 -4.88
C GLY A 28 -5.82 12.33 -4.91
N ASN A 29 -5.40 11.18 -5.43
CA ASN A 29 -6.20 9.96 -5.51
C ASN A 29 -5.66 8.77 -4.72
N ALA A 30 -4.64 8.99 -3.89
CA ALA A 30 -4.03 7.90 -3.12
C ALA A 30 -4.52 7.84 -1.67
N SER A 31 -4.71 8.96 -1.01
CA SER A 31 -5.04 9.04 0.41
C SER A 31 -5.70 10.37 0.76
N PHE A 32 -6.33 10.44 1.93
CA PHE A 32 -6.79 11.69 2.54
C PHE A 32 -5.63 12.55 3.05
N GLU A 33 -4.46 11.97 3.29
CA GLU A 33 -3.27 12.68 3.74
C GLU A 33 -2.81 13.69 2.69
N VAL A 34 -2.23 14.80 3.15
CA VAL A 34 -1.74 15.89 2.30
C VAL A 34 -0.22 15.92 2.27
N THR A 35 0.39 15.58 3.39
CA THR A 35 1.84 15.63 3.57
C THR A 35 2.34 14.29 4.08
N ALA A 36 3.39 13.77 3.46
CA ALA A 36 4.05 12.57 3.92
C ALA A 36 4.63 12.80 5.33
N PRO A 37 4.57 11.81 6.23
CA PRO A 37 5.12 11.94 7.57
C PRO A 37 6.65 12.04 7.55
N THR A 38 7.25 12.33 8.70
CA THR A 38 8.67 12.08 8.91
C THR A 38 8.94 10.58 8.93
N TRP A 39 10.21 10.18 8.70
CA TRP A 39 10.56 8.77 8.77
C TRP A 39 10.24 8.15 10.13
N ALA A 40 10.51 8.86 11.22
CA ALA A 40 10.21 8.37 12.57
C ALA A 40 8.73 8.05 12.76
N VAL A 41 7.84 8.89 12.24
CA VAL A 41 6.38 8.66 12.30
C VAL A 41 5.97 7.52 11.37
N PHE A 42 6.53 7.46 10.17
CA PHE A 42 6.29 6.36 9.23
C PHE A 42 6.69 5.02 9.85
N ASP A 43 7.90 4.96 10.41
CA ASP A 43 8.48 3.76 10.99
C ASP A 43 7.67 3.27 12.20
N ALA A 44 7.30 4.17 13.11
CA ALA A 44 6.51 3.85 14.29
C ALA A 44 5.06 3.43 13.97
N GLY A 45 4.49 3.94 12.90
CA GLY A 45 3.10 3.67 12.49
C GLY A 45 2.91 2.39 11.71
N ARG A 46 3.96 1.67 11.37
CA ARG A 46 3.91 0.45 10.56
C ARG A 46 4.66 -0.70 11.20
N LEU A 47 4.23 -1.92 10.88
CA LEU A 47 4.95 -3.12 11.35
C LEU A 47 6.37 -3.11 10.76
N PRO A 48 7.38 -3.53 11.52
CA PRO A 48 8.75 -3.65 11.01
C PRO A 48 8.89 -4.76 9.97
N GLU A 49 8.02 -5.77 10.03
CA GLU A 49 7.95 -6.85 9.06
C GLU A 49 7.07 -6.44 7.86
N HIS A 50 7.17 -7.20 6.77
CA HIS A 50 6.32 -7.05 5.57
C HIS A 50 6.48 -5.70 4.87
N ARG A 51 7.67 -5.12 4.96
CA ARG A 51 8.06 -3.89 4.26
C ARG A 51 8.96 -4.23 3.09
N HIS A 52 8.57 -3.83 1.89
CA HIS A 52 9.35 -4.10 0.69
C HIS A 52 9.48 -2.84 -0.18
N VAL A 53 10.58 -2.77 -0.91
CA VAL A 53 10.79 -1.82 -1.98
C VAL A 53 10.99 -2.55 -3.30
N ALA A 54 10.49 -1.94 -4.37
CA ALA A 54 10.78 -2.34 -5.73
C ALA A 54 11.93 -1.46 -6.23
N VAL A 55 12.97 -2.08 -6.75
CA VAL A 55 14.13 -1.36 -7.29
C VAL A 55 14.41 -1.77 -8.73
N ASP A 56 14.98 -0.86 -9.51
CA ASP A 56 15.47 -1.17 -10.84
C ASP A 56 16.89 -1.78 -10.78
N PRO A 57 17.45 -2.24 -11.91
CA PRO A 57 18.81 -2.81 -11.93
C PRO A 57 19.91 -1.84 -11.47
N GLY A 58 19.65 -0.54 -11.53
CA GLY A 58 20.57 0.50 -11.04
C GLY A 58 20.45 0.78 -9.53
N GLY A 59 19.48 0.12 -8.86
CA GLY A 59 19.23 0.31 -7.43
C GLY A 59 18.29 1.48 -7.10
N THR A 60 17.68 2.11 -8.08
CA THR A 60 16.69 3.18 -7.86
C THR A 60 15.40 2.59 -7.33
N VAL A 61 14.89 3.14 -6.24
CA VAL A 61 13.60 2.75 -5.66
C VAL A 61 12.46 3.24 -6.56
N LEU A 62 11.62 2.31 -6.99
CA LEU A 62 10.48 2.55 -7.90
C LEU A 62 9.14 2.58 -7.16
N GLY A 63 9.09 2.02 -5.98
CA GLY A 63 7.87 1.92 -5.18
C GLY A 63 8.11 1.18 -3.88
N TRP A 64 7.10 1.18 -3.02
CA TRP A 64 7.16 0.53 -1.72
C TRP A 64 5.80 -0.02 -1.29
N VAL A 65 5.83 -0.97 -0.38
CA VAL A 65 4.66 -1.52 0.33
C VAL A 65 4.99 -1.67 1.80
N ALA A 66 4.03 -1.37 2.65
CA ALA A 66 4.13 -1.57 4.10
C ALA A 66 2.75 -1.83 4.68
N VAL A 67 2.70 -2.35 5.90
CA VAL A 67 1.45 -2.71 6.58
C VAL A 67 1.40 -2.18 8.01
N SER A 68 0.18 -1.98 8.49
CA SER A 68 -0.11 -1.73 9.90
C SER A 68 -1.13 -2.74 10.41
N ALA A 69 -1.11 -3.01 11.72
CA ALA A 69 -2.14 -3.83 12.37
C ALA A 69 -3.49 -3.11 12.31
N VAL A 70 -4.55 -3.84 11.95
CA VAL A 70 -5.91 -3.28 11.93
C VAL A 70 -6.44 -3.03 13.35
N SER A 71 -6.03 -3.87 14.31
CA SER A 71 -6.52 -3.78 15.68
C SER A 71 -5.48 -4.35 16.66
N ALA A 72 -5.50 -3.83 17.88
CA ALA A 72 -4.73 -4.38 19.00
C ALA A 72 -5.37 -5.63 19.62
N ARG A 73 -6.59 -5.98 19.23
CA ARG A 73 -7.27 -7.16 19.76
C ARG A 73 -6.70 -8.43 19.16
N GLN A 74 -6.40 -9.42 20.01
CA GLN A 74 -5.79 -10.68 19.61
C GLN A 74 -6.60 -11.43 18.54
N VAL A 75 -7.93 -11.33 18.56
CA VAL A 75 -8.79 -11.98 17.56
C VAL A 75 -8.54 -11.46 16.13
N TYR A 76 -7.96 -10.28 15.98
CA TYR A 76 -7.61 -9.67 14.70
C TYR A 76 -6.11 -9.68 14.41
N ALA A 77 -5.32 -10.49 15.11
CA ALA A 77 -3.87 -10.51 14.97
C ALA A 77 -3.39 -10.85 13.54
N GLY A 78 -4.19 -11.59 12.79
CA GLY A 78 -3.89 -11.95 11.40
C GLY A 78 -4.52 -11.04 10.36
N VAL A 79 -4.95 -9.82 10.73
CA VAL A 79 -5.52 -8.84 9.81
C VAL A 79 -4.63 -7.62 9.77
N VAL A 80 -4.15 -7.26 8.58
CA VAL A 80 -3.31 -6.08 8.35
C VAL A 80 -3.91 -5.18 7.27
N GLU A 81 -3.60 -3.89 7.37
CA GLU A 81 -3.89 -2.91 6.35
C GLU A 81 -2.61 -2.49 5.66
N HIS A 82 -2.61 -2.50 4.33
CA HIS A 82 -1.42 -2.14 3.57
C HIS A 82 -1.55 -0.78 2.89
N SER A 83 -0.39 -0.20 2.60
CA SER A 83 -0.20 0.92 1.68
C SER A 83 0.79 0.49 0.62
N VAL A 84 0.49 0.73 -0.65
CA VAL A 84 1.38 0.51 -1.78
C VAL A 84 1.44 1.77 -2.63
N TYR A 85 2.66 2.22 -2.92
CA TYR A 85 2.92 3.43 -3.69
C TYR A 85 3.99 3.14 -4.73
N VAL A 86 3.77 3.61 -5.95
CA VAL A 86 4.71 3.50 -7.08
C VAL A 86 5.05 4.89 -7.56
N ASP A 87 6.34 5.14 -7.80
CA ASP A 87 6.80 6.41 -8.38
C ASP A 87 6.03 6.65 -9.70
N PRO A 88 5.45 7.84 -9.90
CA PRO A 88 4.76 8.16 -11.15
C PRO A 88 5.62 7.93 -12.39
N ALA A 89 6.94 8.15 -12.31
CA ALA A 89 7.87 7.88 -13.41
C ALA A 89 8.09 6.38 -13.69
N ALA A 90 7.72 5.51 -12.75
CA ALA A 90 7.89 4.06 -12.86
C ALA A 90 6.58 3.30 -13.11
N GLN A 91 5.47 3.99 -13.31
CA GLN A 91 4.18 3.36 -13.59
C GLN A 91 4.22 2.54 -14.89
N GLY A 92 3.45 1.46 -14.94
CA GLY A 92 3.39 0.56 -16.09
C GLY A 92 4.56 -0.42 -16.20
N ARG A 93 5.49 -0.44 -15.23
CA ARG A 93 6.64 -1.36 -15.20
C ARG A 93 6.38 -2.62 -14.36
N GLY A 94 5.20 -2.79 -13.79
CA GLY A 94 4.85 -3.94 -12.97
C GLY A 94 5.29 -3.87 -11.51
N ALA A 95 5.84 -2.74 -11.05
CA ALA A 95 6.33 -2.58 -9.68
C ALA A 95 5.22 -2.78 -8.63
N GLY A 96 4.04 -2.21 -8.85
CA GLY A 96 2.91 -2.34 -7.93
C GLY A 96 2.46 -3.79 -7.75
N ARG A 97 2.36 -4.55 -8.84
CA ARG A 97 2.01 -5.96 -8.79
C ARG A 97 3.08 -6.78 -8.06
N ALA A 98 4.34 -6.56 -8.39
CA ALA A 98 5.44 -7.27 -7.74
C ALA A 98 5.51 -6.99 -6.23
N LEU A 99 5.24 -5.76 -5.82
CA LEU A 99 5.15 -5.39 -4.39
C LEU A 99 4.00 -6.10 -3.69
N LEU A 100 2.81 -6.16 -4.29
CA LEU A 100 1.67 -6.88 -3.71
C LEU A 100 1.93 -8.38 -3.64
N ASP A 101 2.54 -8.98 -4.65
CA ASP A 101 2.90 -10.40 -4.64
C ASP A 101 3.90 -10.72 -3.51
N ALA A 102 4.90 -9.86 -3.30
CA ALA A 102 5.86 -10.00 -2.21
C ALA A 102 5.20 -9.85 -0.83
N LEU A 103 4.28 -8.88 -0.69
CA LEU A 103 3.50 -8.71 0.54
C LEU A 103 2.67 -9.95 0.84
N ILE A 104 1.98 -10.49 -0.15
CA ILE A 104 1.15 -11.70 0.00
C ILE A 104 2.01 -12.87 0.48
N ALA A 105 3.14 -13.13 -0.17
CA ALA A 105 4.03 -14.21 0.22
C ALA A 105 4.58 -14.05 1.65
N SER A 106 4.99 -12.84 2.00
CA SER A 106 5.53 -12.52 3.32
C SER A 106 4.49 -12.68 4.43
N THR A 107 3.29 -12.20 4.20
CA THR A 107 2.19 -12.26 5.18
C THR A 107 1.66 -13.68 5.37
N GLU A 108 1.52 -14.45 4.30
CA GLU A 108 1.11 -15.86 4.39
C GLU A 108 2.12 -16.70 5.17
N THR A 109 3.41 -16.49 4.94
CA THR A 109 4.48 -17.16 5.71
C THR A 109 4.40 -16.84 7.21
N ALA A 110 3.95 -15.64 7.56
CA ALA A 110 3.80 -15.21 8.96
C ALA A 110 2.45 -15.59 9.58
N GLY A 111 1.57 -16.29 8.87
CA GLY A 111 0.26 -16.69 9.37
C GLY A 111 -0.78 -15.57 9.38
N ILE A 112 -0.58 -14.52 8.61
CA ILE A 112 -1.56 -13.45 8.43
C ILE A 112 -2.59 -13.90 7.40
N TRP A 113 -3.87 -13.87 7.77
CA TRP A 113 -4.94 -14.42 6.93
C TRP A 113 -5.70 -13.39 6.10
N THR A 114 -5.64 -12.11 6.44
CA THR A 114 -6.32 -11.05 5.68
C THR A 114 -5.46 -9.80 5.52
N ILE A 115 -5.39 -9.33 4.28
CA ILE A 115 -4.81 -8.02 3.93
C ILE A 115 -5.95 -7.15 3.41
N GLN A 116 -6.10 -5.94 3.94
CA GLN A 116 -7.10 -4.99 3.48
C GLN A 116 -6.48 -3.64 3.11
N SER A 117 -7.21 -2.85 2.36
CA SER A 117 -6.88 -1.45 2.06
C SER A 117 -8.12 -0.66 1.67
N GLY A 118 -8.05 0.65 1.81
CA GLY A 118 -9.04 1.59 1.28
C GLY A 118 -8.53 2.21 -0.02
N VAL A 119 -9.39 2.26 -1.03
CA VAL A 119 -9.07 2.82 -2.35
C VAL A 119 -10.17 3.81 -2.74
N PHE A 120 -9.80 5.00 -3.21
CA PHE A 120 -10.81 5.90 -3.74
C PHE A 120 -11.48 5.30 -4.98
N PRO A 121 -12.83 5.41 -5.12
CA PRO A 121 -13.55 4.84 -6.26
C PRO A 121 -13.02 5.31 -7.62
N GLU A 122 -12.52 6.53 -7.68
CA GLU A 122 -11.99 7.17 -8.91
C GLU A 122 -10.59 6.65 -9.28
N ASN A 123 -9.89 5.98 -8.37
CA ASN A 123 -8.57 5.41 -8.63
C ASN A 123 -8.72 4.05 -9.36
N ALA A 124 -9.07 4.11 -10.63
CA ALA A 124 -9.31 2.92 -11.45
C ALA A 124 -8.07 2.02 -11.57
N ALA A 125 -6.89 2.62 -11.64
CA ALA A 125 -5.63 1.89 -11.74
C ALA A 125 -5.36 1.05 -10.48
N SER A 126 -5.56 1.62 -9.30
CA SER A 126 -5.40 0.90 -8.03
C SER A 126 -6.43 -0.21 -7.87
N ARG A 127 -7.69 0.05 -8.24
CA ARG A 127 -8.75 -0.98 -8.21
C ARG A 127 -8.41 -2.16 -9.11
N ALA A 128 -7.95 -1.89 -10.33
CA ALA A 128 -7.54 -2.93 -11.28
C ALA A 128 -6.32 -3.73 -10.76
N LEU A 129 -5.33 -3.03 -10.19
CA LEU A 129 -4.14 -3.64 -9.60
C LEU A 129 -4.52 -4.62 -8.47
N HIS A 130 -5.35 -4.18 -7.55
CA HIS A 130 -5.78 -5.00 -6.41
C HIS A 130 -6.60 -6.21 -6.86
N ARG A 131 -7.52 -6.01 -7.81
CA ARG A 131 -8.30 -7.12 -8.39
C ARG A 131 -7.38 -8.16 -9.04
N ALA A 132 -6.39 -7.72 -9.81
CA ALA A 132 -5.42 -8.61 -10.46
C ALA A 132 -4.55 -9.37 -9.44
N ALA A 133 -4.32 -8.82 -8.25
CA ALA A 133 -3.60 -9.46 -7.15
C ALA A 133 -4.49 -10.35 -6.26
N GLY A 134 -5.76 -10.54 -6.60
CA GLY A 134 -6.67 -11.42 -5.87
C GLY A 134 -7.46 -10.75 -4.75
N PHE A 135 -7.47 -9.43 -4.69
CA PHE A 135 -8.34 -8.68 -3.77
C PHE A 135 -9.76 -8.60 -4.33
N ARG A 136 -10.74 -8.66 -3.45
CA ARG A 136 -12.14 -8.39 -3.77
C ARG A 136 -12.56 -7.03 -3.23
N GLU A 137 -13.49 -6.38 -3.90
CA GLU A 137 -14.15 -5.20 -3.36
C GLU A 137 -15.25 -5.64 -2.40
N VAL A 138 -15.12 -5.28 -1.13
CA VAL A 138 -16.09 -5.64 -0.08
C VAL A 138 -17.32 -4.74 -0.17
N GLY A 139 -17.10 -3.46 -0.43
CA GLY A 139 -18.16 -2.48 -0.54
C GLY A 139 -17.61 -1.06 -0.55
N VAL A 140 -18.51 -0.11 -0.70
CA VAL A 140 -18.21 1.32 -0.69
C VAL A 140 -18.64 1.92 0.64
N ARG A 141 -17.72 2.60 1.31
CA ARG A 141 -18.00 3.40 2.50
C ARG A 141 -18.22 4.84 2.06
N GLU A 142 -19.46 5.30 2.17
CA GLU A 142 -19.83 6.64 1.73
C GLU A 142 -19.35 7.70 2.74
N ARG A 143 -18.87 8.83 2.21
CA ARG A 143 -18.50 10.03 3.00
C ARG A 143 -17.59 9.72 4.18
N VAL A 144 -16.55 8.94 3.95
CA VAL A 144 -15.60 8.55 5.01
C VAL A 144 -14.85 9.75 5.57
N GLY A 145 -14.48 10.70 4.71
CA GLY A 145 -13.77 11.90 5.11
C GLY A 145 -13.85 13.01 4.07
N ARG A 146 -13.41 14.21 4.48
CA ARG A 146 -13.25 15.35 3.58
C ARG A 146 -11.81 15.44 3.12
N HIS A 147 -11.62 15.61 1.81
CA HIS A 147 -10.30 15.66 1.21
C HIS A 147 -9.85 17.12 1.00
N ALA A 148 -8.91 17.57 1.82
CA ALA A 148 -8.46 18.96 1.84
C ALA A 148 -7.91 19.44 0.49
N VAL A 149 -7.13 18.60 -0.20
CA VAL A 149 -6.49 18.94 -1.49
C VAL A 149 -7.51 19.13 -2.61
N GLN A 150 -8.68 18.49 -2.50
CA GLN A 150 -9.71 18.53 -3.55
C GLN A 150 -10.94 19.35 -3.13
N GLY A 151 -10.71 20.55 -2.65
CA GLY A 151 -11.79 21.49 -2.30
C GLY A 151 -12.57 21.09 -1.05
N ASN A 152 -11.95 20.33 -0.13
CA ASN A 152 -12.57 19.89 1.12
C ASN A 152 -13.90 19.14 0.92
N ARG A 153 -14.04 18.44 -0.21
CA ARG A 153 -15.22 17.65 -0.53
C ARG A 153 -15.24 16.30 0.18
N TRP A 154 -16.41 15.78 0.42
CA TRP A 154 -16.60 14.42 0.90
C TRP A 154 -16.12 13.41 -0.13
N ARG A 155 -15.44 12.36 0.34
CA ARG A 155 -15.04 11.26 -0.51
C ARG A 155 -15.45 9.92 0.07
N ASP A 156 -15.84 9.03 -0.84
CA ASP A 156 -16.12 7.64 -0.53
C ASP A 156 -14.83 6.83 -0.60
N VAL A 157 -14.83 5.66 0.03
CA VAL A 157 -13.72 4.72 0.00
C VAL A 157 -14.25 3.33 -0.32
N VAL A 158 -13.66 2.67 -1.31
CA VAL A 158 -13.86 1.25 -1.58
C VAL A 158 -12.96 0.46 -0.64
N LEU A 159 -13.54 -0.41 0.19
CA LEU A 159 -12.78 -1.36 0.98
C LEU A 159 -12.46 -2.57 0.11
N VAL A 160 -11.18 -2.86 -0.04
CA VAL A 160 -10.68 -4.07 -0.72
C VAL A 160 -10.03 -5.00 0.30
N GLU A 161 -10.18 -6.30 0.13
CA GLU A 161 -9.53 -7.28 0.99
C GLU A 161 -9.10 -8.51 0.20
N ARG A 162 -8.01 -9.12 0.63
CA ARG A 162 -7.61 -10.44 0.18
C ARG A 162 -7.53 -11.38 1.38
N ARG A 163 -8.26 -12.49 1.32
CA ARG A 163 -8.13 -13.58 2.29
C ARG A 163 -7.21 -14.65 1.75
N SER A 164 -6.22 -15.05 2.56
CA SER A 164 -5.32 -16.13 2.18
C SER A 164 -6.10 -17.45 2.06
N PRO A 165 -5.93 -18.19 0.96
CA PRO A 165 -6.45 -19.55 0.86
C PRO A 165 -5.58 -20.59 1.58
N HIS A 166 -4.42 -20.18 2.10
CA HIS A 166 -3.42 -21.08 2.68
C HIS A 166 -3.33 -20.99 4.21
N VAL A 167 -3.76 -19.87 4.79
CA VAL A 167 -3.76 -19.66 6.24
C VAL A 167 -5.17 -19.90 6.79
N SER A 168 -5.29 -20.83 7.72
CA SER A 168 -6.55 -21.23 8.37
C SER A 168 -6.51 -21.00 9.89
#